data_d6b61447f926dfa59b4705becb020e55
#
_entry.id   d6b61447f926dfa59b4705becb020e55
#
_cell.length_a   1.000
_cell.length_b   1.000
_cell.length_c   1.000
_cell.angle_alpha   90.00
_cell.angle_beta   90.00
_cell.angle_gamma   90.00
#
_symmetry.space_group_name_H-M   'P 1'
#
loop_
_entity.id
_entity.type
_entity.pdbx_description
1 polymer ?
#
loop_
_entity_poly.entity_id
_entity_poly.type
_entity_poly.pdbx_seq_one_letter_code
_entity_poly.pdbx_strand_id
1 'polypeptide(L)'
;MAAFPSQAIAERSWKFRTLGLGFANLGAMLMQMGIPYDSEAGRAICATITAILTGRSYATSAEMARELGAFAGYAENKENMLRVIRNHRRAAHGVDRSSDEYEGLTIRPVPVDHGLFEVGGVPIADASRLQDRAVAAWDDAYALGEKFGYRNAQVSVIAPTGTIGLLMECDTTGVEPDFALVKFKKLAGGGYFKIANASLEPALQSLGYNPEQITDILEYVLGTQHLDVEIAGRNCTFRDFLAEAGYTDADLQSLTDSLPSQFELQFAFNAYSMPESVLKRAGIDAATAQADFSFDGLKALGLKPNEIRHLSDIICGTQTIEGAPHLNEEHLPVFDCANTCGRTGTRYIAAEGHIRMMAASQPFLS
;
A
#
# COMPACT_ATOMS: atom_id res chain seq x y z
N MET A 1 -1.49 32.89 -2.92
CA MET A 1 -0.23 33.18 -2.18
C MET A 1 -0.18 32.24 -0.99
N ALA A 2 0.97 31.59 -0.75
CA ALA A 2 1.15 30.79 0.46
C ALA A 2 1.31 31.69 1.67
N ALA A 3 0.63 31.37 2.77
CA ALA A 3 0.85 31.99 4.06
C ALA A 3 1.97 31.24 4.78
N PHE A 4 2.97 31.97 5.26
CA PHE A 4 4.09 31.39 6.00
C PHE A 4 4.01 31.75 7.49
N PRO A 5 4.43 30.85 8.41
CA PRO A 5 4.31 31.05 9.85
C PRO A 5 5.26 32.12 10.40
N SER A 6 6.35 32.46 9.69
CA SER A 6 7.26 33.53 10.07
C SER A 6 7.90 34.18 8.84
N GLN A 7 8.41 35.41 9.04
CA GLN A 7 9.13 36.16 8.02
C GLN A 7 10.38 35.42 7.53
N ALA A 8 11.16 34.85 8.41
CA ALA A 8 12.38 34.13 8.05
C ALA A 8 12.10 32.92 7.14
N ILE A 9 10.97 32.20 7.37
CA ILE A 9 10.53 31.10 6.50
C ILE A 9 10.08 31.65 5.15
N ALA A 10 9.31 32.73 5.13
CA ALA A 10 8.87 33.40 3.90
C ALA A 10 10.03 33.81 3.00
N GLU A 11 11.04 34.46 3.59
CA GLU A 11 12.25 34.92 2.89
C GLU A 11 13.05 33.74 2.29
N ARG A 12 13.26 32.68 3.08
CA ARG A 12 13.94 31.45 2.58
C ARG A 12 13.13 30.74 1.49
N SER A 13 11.84 30.62 1.67
CA SER A 13 10.97 30.01 0.68
C SER A 13 10.96 30.80 -0.65
N TRP A 14 10.99 32.14 -0.56
CA TRP A 14 11.13 32.99 -1.74
C TRP A 14 12.52 32.84 -2.37
N LYS A 15 13.60 32.83 -1.57
CA LYS A 15 14.98 32.72 -2.04
C LYS A 15 15.25 31.42 -2.77
N PHE A 16 14.74 30.27 -2.28
CA PHE A 16 15.08 28.92 -2.79
C PHE A 16 13.94 28.27 -3.60
N ARG A 17 12.69 28.71 -3.45
CA ARG A 17 11.52 28.22 -4.20
C ARG A 17 11.40 26.70 -4.22
N THR A 18 11.57 26.06 -3.07
CA THR A 18 11.50 24.61 -2.93
C THR A 18 10.09 24.09 -3.23
N LEU A 19 10.03 22.97 -3.94
CA LEU A 19 8.82 22.18 -4.19
C LEU A 19 8.97 20.80 -3.58
N GLY A 20 7.85 20.12 -3.41
CA GLY A 20 7.78 18.76 -2.92
C GLY A 20 6.87 17.91 -3.80
N LEU A 21 7.32 17.59 -5.02
CA LEU A 21 6.61 16.68 -5.92
C LEU A 21 6.95 15.24 -5.54
N GLY A 22 5.96 14.37 -5.50
CA GLY A 22 6.13 12.97 -5.14
C GLY A 22 5.10 12.09 -5.83
N PHE A 23 5.12 10.82 -5.50
CA PHE A 23 4.14 9.83 -5.95
C PHE A 23 3.66 8.99 -4.78
N ALA A 24 2.59 8.25 -4.98
CA ALA A 24 2.01 7.32 -4.04
C ALA A 24 1.62 6.02 -4.76
N ASN A 25 1.18 5.03 -3.98
CA ASN A 25 0.62 3.79 -4.50
C ASN A 25 1.63 2.86 -5.20
N LEU A 26 2.93 3.00 -4.88
CA LEU A 26 3.98 2.15 -5.46
C LEU A 26 3.76 0.67 -5.13
N GLY A 27 3.48 0.36 -3.85
CA GLY A 27 3.26 -1.02 -3.40
C GLY A 27 2.09 -1.68 -4.12
N ALA A 28 0.97 -0.96 -4.28
CA ALA A 28 -0.19 -1.44 -5.03
C ALA A 28 0.14 -1.68 -6.51
N MET A 29 0.87 -0.76 -7.14
CA MET A 29 1.29 -0.91 -8.53
C MET A 29 2.14 -2.16 -8.73
N LEU A 30 3.12 -2.40 -7.85
CA LEU A 30 3.98 -3.59 -7.92
C LEU A 30 3.14 -4.86 -7.74
N MET A 31 2.24 -4.90 -6.76
CA MET A 31 1.33 -6.02 -6.53
C MET A 31 0.48 -6.32 -7.78
N GLN A 32 -0.14 -5.29 -8.38
CA GLN A 32 -0.95 -5.45 -9.60
C GLN A 32 -0.14 -5.95 -10.81
N MET A 33 1.16 -5.66 -10.85
CA MET A 33 2.07 -6.17 -11.86
C MET A 33 2.58 -7.59 -11.56
N GLY A 34 2.18 -8.21 -10.46
CA GLY A 34 2.70 -9.51 -10.02
C GLY A 34 4.16 -9.47 -9.57
N ILE A 35 4.65 -8.32 -9.11
CA ILE A 35 6.05 -8.11 -8.70
C ILE A 35 6.13 -7.98 -7.18
N PRO A 36 6.90 -8.85 -6.50
CA PRO A 36 7.09 -8.72 -5.06
C PRO A 36 7.71 -7.38 -4.68
N TYR A 37 7.17 -6.73 -3.64
CA TYR A 37 7.70 -5.46 -3.15
C TYR A 37 9.18 -5.54 -2.76
N ASP A 38 9.56 -6.55 -1.96
CA ASP A 38 10.97 -6.78 -1.58
C ASP A 38 11.68 -7.66 -2.61
N SER A 39 11.79 -7.18 -3.83
CA SER A 39 12.52 -7.81 -4.92
C SER A 39 13.47 -6.83 -5.60
N GLU A 40 14.46 -7.33 -6.31
CA GLU A 40 15.35 -6.51 -7.13
C GLU A 40 14.57 -5.77 -8.21
N ALA A 41 13.61 -6.44 -8.87
CA ALA A 41 12.72 -5.82 -9.86
C ALA A 41 11.89 -4.68 -9.27
N GLY A 42 11.27 -4.88 -8.09
CA GLY A 42 10.51 -3.84 -7.39
C GLY A 42 11.36 -2.62 -7.07
N ARG A 43 12.57 -2.83 -6.56
CA ARG A 43 13.53 -1.75 -6.25
C ARG A 43 14.02 -1.02 -7.52
N ALA A 44 14.30 -1.75 -8.60
CA ALA A 44 14.71 -1.16 -9.87
C ALA A 44 13.60 -0.27 -10.46
N ILE A 45 12.35 -0.70 -10.41
CA ILE A 45 11.18 0.08 -10.83
C ILE A 45 11.06 1.34 -9.97
N CYS A 46 11.13 1.23 -8.64
CA CYS A 46 11.07 2.38 -7.73
C CYS A 46 12.18 3.41 -8.03
N ALA A 47 13.42 2.94 -8.16
CA ALA A 47 14.57 3.79 -8.50
C ALA A 47 14.33 4.54 -9.80
N THR A 48 13.89 3.84 -10.83
CA THR A 48 13.70 4.39 -12.17
C THR A 48 12.54 5.40 -12.22
N ILE A 49 11.41 5.11 -11.57
CA ILE A 49 10.27 6.06 -11.47
C ILE A 49 10.70 7.32 -10.71
N THR A 50 11.44 7.17 -9.60
CA THR A 50 11.95 8.31 -8.83
C THR A 50 12.94 9.14 -9.65
N ALA A 51 13.81 8.48 -10.42
CA ALA A 51 14.75 9.13 -11.32
C ALA A 51 14.02 9.94 -12.40
N ILE A 52 13.00 9.37 -13.04
CA ILE A 52 12.17 10.07 -14.05
C ILE A 52 11.47 11.28 -13.42
N LEU A 53 10.79 11.10 -12.29
CA LEU A 53 10.07 12.17 -11.61
C LEU A 53 10.99 13.36 -11.34
N THR A 54 12.10 13.13 -10.67
CA THR A 54 12.98 14.21 -10.23
C THR A 54 13.78 14.80 -11.38
N GLY A 55 14.31 13.97 -12.28
CA GLY A 55 15.04 14.42 -13.47
C GLY A 55 14.16 15.31 -14.35
N ARG A 56 12.94 14.87 -14.66
CA ARG A 56 11.99 15.68 -15.47
C ARG A 56 11.56 16.95 -14.75
N SER A 57 11.37 16.89 -13.42
CA SER A 57 11.05 18.08 -12.62
C SER A 57 12.17 19.12 -12.65
N TYR A 58 13.44 18.71 -12.57
CA TYR A 58 14.57 19.63 -12.71
C TYR A 58 14.73 20.15 -14.14
N ALA A 59 14.52 19.32 -15.16
CA ALA A 59 14.51 19.80 -16.55
C ALA A 59 13.45 20.89 -16.75
N THR A 60 12.23 20.66 -16.26
CA THR A 60 11.14 21.66 -16.30
C THR A 60 11.48 22.90 -15.47
N SER A 61 12.10 22.73 -14.31
CA SER A 61 12.56 23.86 -13.48
C SER A 61 13.61 24.71 -14.22
N ALA A 62 14.48 24.10 -15.04
CA ALA A 62 15.42 24.82 -15.87
C ALA A 62 14.74 25.49 -17.08
N GLU A 63 13.74 24.87 -17.71
CA GLU A 63 12.89 25.49 -18.72
C GLU A 63 12.18 26.75 -18.17
N MET A 64 11.64 26.65 -16.95
CA MET A 64 11.05 27.80 -16.26
C MET A 64 12.08 28.87 -15.91
N ALA A 65 13.32 28.48 -15.55
CA ALA A 65 14.38 29.43 -15.28
C ALA A 65 14.80 30.23 -16.53
N ARG A 66 14.72 29.61 -17.70
CA ARG A 66 14.98 30.31 -19.00
C ARG A 66 14.02 31.50 -19.17
N GLU A 67 12.76 31.37 -18.82
CA GLU A 67 11.74 32.40 -19.02
C GLU A 67 11.64 33.37 -17.83
N LEU A 68 11.77 32.87 -16.59
CA LEU A 68 11.48 33.59 -15.36
C LEU A 68 12.73 33.93 -14.51
N GLY A 69 13.89 33.52 -14.96
CA GLY A 69 15.13 33.57 -14.19
C GLY A 69 15.27 32.44 -13.16
N ALA A 70 16.48 32.11 -12.78
CA ALA A 70 16.78 31.13 -11.73
C ALA A 70 16.27 31.61 -10.35
N PHE A 71 16.23 30.70 -9.37
CA PHE A 71 15.90 31.10 -8.01
C PHE A 71 16.94 32.08 -7.43
N ALA A 72 16.50 32.99 -6.53
CA ALA A 72 17.33 34.12 -6.09
C ALA A 72 18.69 33.71 -5.48
N GLY A 73 18.76 32.58 -4.81
CA GLY A 73 20.00 32.02 -4.25
C GLY A 73 20.85 31.21 -5.22
N TYR A 74 20.50 31.11 -6.51
CA TYR A 74 21.17 30.20 -7.44
C TYR A 74 22.62 30.59 -7.71
N ALA A 75 22.90 31.87 -7.97
CA ALA A 75 24.25 32.34 -8.31
C ALA A 75 25.29 31.96 -7.24
N GLU A 76 24.92 32.07 -5.95
CA GLU A 76 25.77 31.71 -4.83
C GLU A 76 25.98 30.19 -4.68
N ASN A 77 25.08 29.38 -5.23
CA ASN A 77 25.04 27.93 -5.07
C ASN A 77 25.24 27.16 -6.38
N LYS A 78 25.50 27.83 -7.48
CA LYS A 78 25.53 27.25 -8.83
C LYS A 78 26.37 25.98 -8.91
N GLU A 79 27.64 26.05 -8.47
CA GLU A 79 28.54 24.91 -8.60
C GLU A 79 28.11 23.72 -7.71
N ASN A 80 27.66 24.00 -6.51
CA ASN A 80 27.12 22.96 -5.61
C ASN A 80 25.86 22.32 -6.19
N MET A 81 24.96 23.12 -6.75
CA MET A 81 23.75 22.64 -7.40
C MET A 81 24.06 21.74 -8.60
N LEU A 82 24.94 22.20 -9.49
CA LEU A 82 25.35 21.43 -10.67
C LEU A 82 26.08 20.13 -10.27
N ARG A 83 26.91 20.15 -9.23
CA ARG A 83 27.53 18.95 -8.68
C ARG A 83 26.50 17.93 -8.22
N VAL A 84 25.45 18.37 -7.49
CA VAL A 84 24.35 17.49 -7.07
C VAL A 84 23.66 16.87 -8.28
N ILE A 85 23.30 17.67 -9.27
CA ILE A 85 22.65 17.19 -10.49
C ILE A 85 23.55 16.20 -11.26
N ARG A 86 24.88 16.47 -11.37
CA ARG A 86 25.81 15.52 -11.97
C ARG A 86 25.86 14.18 -11.25
N ASN A 87 25.83 14.19 -9.93
CA ASN A 87 25.79 12.95 -9.14
C ASN A 87 24.51 12.16 -9.34
N HIS A 88 23.34 12.82 -9.34
CA HIS A 88 22.07 12.17 -9.66
C HIS A 88 22.08 11.59 -11.10
N ARG A 89 22.60 12.34 -12.06
CA ARG A 89 22.75 11.91 -13.46
C ARG A 89 23.60 10.63 -13.54
N ARG A 90 24.76 10.58 -12.85
CA ARG A 90 25.61 9.39 -12.80
C ARG A 90 24.88 8.18 -12.25
N ALA A 91 24.13 8.36 -11.15
CA ALA A 91 23.32 7.30 -10.58
C ALA A 91 22.24 6.80 -11.55
N ALA A 92 21.61 7.70 -12.33
CA ALA A 92 20.63 7.35 -13.34
C ALA A 92 21.26 6.60 -14.54
N HIS A 93 22.51 6.92 -14.86
CA HIS A 93 23.32 6.22 -15.88
C HIS A 93 23.91 4.88 -15.39
N GLY A 94 23.61 4.46 -14.16
CA GLY A 94 24.09 3.19 -13.61
C GLY A 94 25.57 3.19 -13.24
N VAL A 95 26.20 4.34 -13.02
CA VAL A 95 27.62 4.41 -12.64
C VAL A 95 27.83 3.70 -11.32
N ASP A 96 28.76 2.74 -11.30
CA ASP A 96 29.01 1.89 -10.13
C ASP A 96 29.40 2.71 -8.88
N ARG A 97 28.93 2.27 -7.72
CA ARG A 97 29.19 2.92 -6.44
C ARG A 97 30.68 3.05 -6.07
N SER A 98 31.51 2.14 -6.60
CA SER A 98 32.97 2.18 -6.38
C SER A 98 33.67 3.22 -7.25
N SER A 99 33.01 3.75 -8.28
CA SER A 99 33.58 4.72 -9.21
C SER A 99 33.97 6.04 -8.50
N ASP A 100 35.11 6.59 -8.86
CA ASP A 100 35.58 7.90 -8.39
C ASP A 100 34.91 9.08 -9.12
N GLU A 101 33.97 8.81 -10.01
CA GLU A 101 33.21 9.85 -10.69
C GLU A 101 32.25 10.62 -9.78
N TYR A 102 31.81 10.02 -8.66
CA TYR A 102 30.93 10.69 -7.71
C TYR A 102 31.66 11.80 -6.95
N GLU A 103 31.18 13.03 -7.11
CA GLU A 103 31.82 14.24 -6.61
C GLU A 103 31.41 14.56 -5.18
N GLY A 104 32.36 14.55 -4.23
CA GLY A 104 32.18 15.08 -2.89
C GLY A 104 31.16 14.35 -2.02
N LEU A 105 30.93 13.05 -2.24
CA LEU A 105 30.03 12.22 -1.47
C LEU A 105 30.79 11.30 -0.51
N THR A 106 30.45 11.37 0.78
CA THR A 106 30.94 10.41 1.79
C THR A 106 30.26 9.06 1.63
N ILE A 107 28.93 9.07 1.33
CA ILE A 107 28.14 7.89 1.05
C ILE A 107 27.72 7.96 -0.41
N ARG A 108 28.15 6.97 -1.18
CA ARG A 108 27.81 6.90 -2.61
C ARG A 108 26.43 6.29 -2.82
N PRO A 109 25.66 6.76 -3.82
CA PRO A 109 24.29 6.31 -4.07
C PRO A 109 24.23 4.87 -4.56
N VAL A 110 23.05 4.24 -4.46
CA VAL A 110 22.73 3.01 -5.19
C VAL A 110 22.25 3.43 -6.57
N PRO A 111 22.96 3.09 -7.66
CA PRO A 111 22.57 3.50 -9.01
C PRO A 111 21.36 2.69 -9.51
N VAL A 112 20.76 3.11 -10.62
CA VAL A 112 19.84 2.26 -11.38
C VAL A 112 20.60 1.04 -11.88
N ASP A 113 20.04 -0.14 -11.64
CA ASP A 113 20.62 -1.41 -12.11
C ASP A 113 20.24 -1.64 -13.60
N HIS A 114 21.08 -1.17 -14.50
CA HIS A 114 20.89 -1.33 -15.94
C HIS A 114 20.99 -2.81 -16.36
N GLY A 115 21.87 -3.58 -15.72
CA GLY A 115 22.04 -5.00 -16.03
C GLY A 115 20.76 -5.82 -15.79
N LEU A 116 20.01 -5.47 -14.75
CA LEU A 116 18.74 -6.13 -14.45
C LEU A 116 17.69 -5.91 -15.55
N PHE A 117 17.66 -4.70 -16.14
CA PHE A 117 16.77 -4.38 -17.25
C PHE A 117 17.18 -5.11 -18.54
N GLU A 118 18.48 -5.20 -18.82
CA GLU A 118 19.03 -5.85 -20.01
C GLU A 118 18.78 -7.37 -20.04
N VAL A 119 18.89 -8.03 -18.89
CA VAL A 119 18.66 -9.47 -18.78
C VAL A 119 17.18 -9.87 -18.63
N GLY A 120 16.27 -8.89 -18.72
CA GLY A 120 14.82 -9.13 -18.55
C GLY A 120 14.42 -9.46 -17.11
N GLY A 121 15.26 -9.09 -16.13
CA GLY A 121 14.97 -9.28 -14.71
C GLY A 121 13.87 -8.37 -14.15
N VAL A 122 13.41 -7.38 -14.93
CA VAL A 122 12.24 -6.56 -14.65
C VAL A 122 11.10 -7.03 -15.55
N PRO A 123 10.09 -7.76 -15.03
CA PRO A 123 9.09 -8.47 -15.82
C PRO A 123 7.93 -7.54 -16.27
N ILE A 124 8.24 -6.44 -16.94
CA ILE A 124 7.26 -5.53 -17.53
C ILE A 124 7.54 -5.33 -19.02
N ALA A 125 6.49 -5.08 -19.78
CA ALA A 125 6.63 -4.75 -21.19
C ALA A 125 7.44 -3.45 -21.35
N ASP A 126 8.35 -3.42 -22.32
CA ASP A 126 9.20 -2.25 -22.62
C ASP A 126 10.00 -1.74 -21.41
N ALA A 127 10.48 -2.63 -20.53
CA ALA A 127 11.26 -2.28 -19.33
C ALA A 127 12.47 -1.37 -19.67
N SER A 128 13.18 -1.64 -20.76
CA SER A 128 14.31 -0.82 -21.24
C SER A 128 13.88 0.62 -21.54
N ARG A 129 12.68 0.83 -22.05
CA ARG A 129 12.15 2.17 -22.32
C ARG A 129 11.95 3.01 -21.06
N LEU A 130 11.60 2.37 -19.93
CA LEU A 130 11.53 3.05 -18.63
C LEU A 130 12.91 3.55 -18.20
N GLN A 131 13.93 2.72 -18.35
CA GLN A 131 15.33 3.04 -18.09
C GLN A 131 15.82 4.20 -18.97
N ASP A 132 15.59 4.13 -20.29
CA ASP A 132 15.98 5.19 -21.25
C ASP A 132 15.36 6.54 -20.86
N ARG A 133 14.12 6.54 -20.38
CA ARG A 133 13.44 7.76 -19.90
C ARG A 133 14.08 8.35 -18.65
N ALA A 134 14.56 7.52 -17.74
CA ALA A 134 15.27 7.99 -16.55
C ALA A 134 16.59 8.66 -16.93
N VAL A 135 17.39 8.03 -17.81
CA VAL A 135 18.64 8.58 -18.34
C VAL A 135 18.38 9.91 -19.03
N ALA A 136 17.45 9.94 -20.00
CA ALA A 136 17.13 11.15 -20.76
C ALA A 136 16.65 12.31 -19.87
N ALA A 137 15.85 12.02 -18.83
CA ALA A 137 15.35 13.04 -17.91
C ALA A 137 16.49 13.75 -17.16
N TRP A 138 17.54 13.02 -16.76
CA TRP A 138 18.69 13.60 -16.08
C TRP A 138 19.69 14.26 -17.03
N ASP A 139 19.83 13.77 -18.27
CA ASP A 139 20.60 14.43 -19.31
C ASP A 139 20.01 15.81 -19.68
N ASP A 140 18.67 15.86 -19.84
CA ASP A 140 17.95 17.12 -20.06
C ASP A 140 18.07 18.06 -18.85
N ALA A 141 17.91 17.53 -17.61
CA ALA A 141 18.03 18.33 -16.41
C ALA A 141 19.41 18.98 -16.31
N TYR A 142 20.48 18.23 -16.57
CA TYR A 142 21.86 18.77 -16.56
C TYR A 142 22.08 19.79 -17.67
N ALA A 143 21.80 19.45 -18.92
CA ALA A 143 22.07 20.31 -20.06
C ALA A 143 21.32 21.66 -20.02
N LEU A 144 20.02 21.61 -19.61
CA LEU A 144 19.22 22.82 -19.46
C LEU A 144 19.66 23.62 -18.25
N GLY A 145 19.94 22.93 -17.11
CA GLY A 145 20.37 23.60 -15.88
C GLY A 145 21.72 24.26 -15.95
N GLU A 146 22.69 23.67 -16.68
CA GLU A 146 23.99 24.29 -16.94
C GLU A 146 23.85 25.62 -17.71
N LYS A 147 22.92 25.65 -18.65
CA LYS A 147 22.68 26.81 -19.52
C LYS A 147 21.84 27.90 -18.87
N PHE A 148 20.76 27.55 -18.18
CA PHE A 148 19.77 28.50 -17.69
C PHE A 148 19.66 28.59 -16.14
N GLY A 149 20.33 27.69 -15.41
CA GLY A 149 20.08 27.49 -13.98
C GLY A 149 18.76 26.81 -13.73
N TYR A 150 18.31 26.81 -12.47
CA TYR A 150 17.04 26.21 -12.05
C TYR A 150 16.15 27.23 -11.39
N ARG A 151 14.82 27.12 -11.61
CA ARG A 151 13.82 27.96 -10.95
C ARG A 151 13.61 27.55 -9.48
N ASN A 152 13.90 26.30 -9.14
CA ASN A 152 13.66 25.69 -7.84
C ASN A 152 14.95 25.03 -7.33
N ALA A 153 15.31 25.25 -6.07
CA ALA A 153 16.49 24.61 -5.47
C ALA A 153 16.24 23.11 -5.19
N GLN A 154 15.00 22.76 -4.84
CA GLN A 154 14.56 21.39 -4.66
C GLN A 154 13.20 21.19 -5.34
N VAL A 155 12.92 19.99 -5.85
CA VAL A 155 11.70 19.72 -6.62
C VAL A 155 10.93 18.50 -6.14
N SER A 156 11.56 17.53 -5.50
CA SER A 156 10.92 16.26 -5.14
C SER A 156 11.00 15.92 -3.66
N VAL A 157 10.05 15.11 -3.22
CA VAL A 157 9.99 14.52 -1.89
C VAL A 157 9.16 13.24 -1.95
N ILE A 158 9.53 12.23 -1.18
CA ILE A 158 8.67 11.07 -0.91
C ILE A 158 7.91 11.37 0.38
N ALA A 159 6.71 11.92 0.22
CA ALA A 159 5.82 12.17 1.35
C ALA A 159 5.06 10.89 1.72
N PRO A 160 4.64 10.72 3.00
CA PRO A 160 3.82 9.58 3.42
C PRO A 160 2.47 9.48 2.71
N THR A 161 1.90 10.61 2.22
CA THR A 161 0.63 10.68 1.47
C THR A 161 -0.59 10.03 2.16
N GLY A 162 -0.66 10.05 3.51
CA GLY A 162 -1.72 9.36 4.26
C GLY A 162 -3.12 9.81 3.86
N THR A 163 -3.52 11.02 4.22
CA THR A 163 -4.87 11.55 3.93
C THR A 163 -5.13 11.74 2.43
N ILE A 164 -4.15 12.27 1.70
CA ILE A 164 -4.30 12.48 0.25
C ILE A 164 -4.34 11.16 -0.51
N GLY A 165 -3.61 10.13 -0.06
CA GLY A 165 -3.67 8.79 -0.62
C GLY A 165 -5.06 8.18 -0.48
N LEU A 166 -5.70 8.36 0.67
CA LEU A 166 -7.08 7.92 0.88
C LEU A 166 -8.08 8.65 -0.03
N LEU A 167 -7.88 9.96 -0.28
CA LEU A 167 -8.72 10.72 -1.20
C LEU A 167 -8.55 10.25 -2.65
N MET A 168 -7.36 9.77 -3.01
CA MET A 168 -7.04 9.27 -4.35
C MET A 168 -7.33 7.76 -4.50
N GLU A 169 -7.96 7.13 -3.50
CA GLU A 169 -8.26 5.69 -3.47
C GLU A 169 -7.00 4.81 -3.62
N CYS A 170 -5.88 5.27 -3.06
CA CYS A 170 -4.65 4.49 -3.07
C CYS A 170 -4.71 3.38 -2.02
N ASP A 171 -4.39 2.15 -2.40
CA ASP A 171 -4.23 1.03 -1.45
C ASP A 171 -2.99 1.22 -0.57
N THR A 172 -1.91 1.78 -1.14
CA THR A 172 -0.65 1.99 -0.43
C THR A 172 -0.23 3.47 -0.43
N THR A 173 0.54 3.89 0.56
CA THR A 173 0.94 5.27 0.77
C THR A 173 2.41 5.49 0.39
N GLY A 174 2.71 6.59 -0.30
CA GLY A 174 4.07 6.92 -0.73
C GLY A 174 4.74 5.75 -1.45
N VAL A 175 5.92 5.36 -0.98
CA VAL A 175 6.69 4.20 -1.46
C VAL A 175 6.50 2.95 -0.59
N GLU A 176 5.62 3.00 0.40
CA GLU A 176 5.40 1.90 1.33
C GLU A 176 4.63 0.75 0.67
N PRO A 177 4.81 -0.51 1.14
CA PRO A 177 3.93 -1.62 0.78
C PRO A 177 2.59 -1.48 1.50
N ASP A 178 1.63 -2.36 1.22
CA ASP A 178 0.42 -2.37 2.02
C ASP A 178 0.70 -2.79 3.45
N PHE A 179 -0.08 -2.25 4.37
CA PHE A 179 -0.03 -2.59 5.79
C PHE A 179 -0.50 -4.03 6.04
N ALA A 180 -1.64 -4.40 5.45
CA ALA A 180 -2.23 -5.74 5.43
C ALA A 180 -3.25 -5.82 4.30
N LEU A 181 -3.53 -7.02 3.78
CA LEU A 181 -4.51 -7.24 2.70
C LEU A 181 -5.94 -6.82 3.09
N VAL A 182 -6.27 -6.92 4.37
CA VAL A 182 -7.53 -6.46 4.94
C VAL A 182 -7.24 -5.55 6.13
N LYS A 183 -7.76 -4.33 6.09
CA LYS A 183 -7.50 -3.25 7.06
C LYS A 183 -8.78 -2.73 7.68
N PHE A 184 -8.67 -2.11 8.86
CA PHE A 184 -9.75 -1.34 9.47
C PHE A 184 -9.40 0.13 9.55
N LYS A 185 -10.36 0.94 9.17
CA LYS A 185 -10.31 2.37 9.38
C LYS A 185 -11.35 2.77 10.42
N LYS A 186 -10.90 3.41 11.49
CA LYS A 186 -11.81 4.04 12.45
C LYS A 186 -12.37 5.33 11.81
N LEU A 187 -13.68 5.43 11.77
CA LEU A 187 -14.38 6.61 11.25
C LEU A 187 -14.40 7.73 12.28
N ALA A 188 -14.35 9.00 11.84
CA ALA A 188 -14.40 10.16 12.70
C ALA A 188 -15.70 10.24 13.54
N GLY A 189 -16.81 9.70 13.01
CA GLY A 189 -18.10 9.60 13.69
C GLY A 189 -18.28 8.37 14.58
N GLY A 190 -17.24 7.56 14.76
CA GLY A 190 -17.30 6.26 15.42
C GLY A 190 -17.56 5.12 14.43
N GLY A 191 -17.34 3.89 14.89
CA GLY A 191 -17.41 2.69 14.04
C GLY A 191 -16.10 2.41 13.28
N TYR A 192 -16.07 1.23 12.69
CA TYR A 192 -14.93 0.75 11.91
C TYR A 192 -15.40 0.38 10.49
N PHE A 193 -14.57 0.67 9.51
CA PHE A 193 -14.79 0.30 8.13
C PHE A 193 -13.71 -0.68 7.69
N LYS A 194 -14.11 -1.86 7.21
CA LYS A 194 -13.22 -2.88 6.65
C LYS A 194 -12.83 -2.47 5.23
N ILE A 195 -11.54 -2.41 4.95
CA ILE A 195 -11.00 -2.08 3.64
C ILE A 195 -10.21 -3.31 3.17
N ALA A 196 -10.64 -3.94 2.09
CA ALA A 196 -9.85 -4.91 1.35
C ALA A 196 -8.91 -4.19 0.38
N ASN A 197 -7.74 -4.75 0.14
CA ASN A 197 -6.82 -4.25 -0.86
C ASN A 197 -7.40 -4.47 -2.26
N ALA A 198 -7.71 -3.38 -2.98
CA ALA A 198 -8.30 -3.44 -4.31
C ALA A 198 -7.32 -3.97 -5.38
N SER A 199 -6.04 -4.02 -5.07
CA SER A 199 -5.00 -4.55 -5.96
C SER A 199 -4.96 -6.08 -6.00
N LEU A 200 -5.67 -6.77 -5.09
CA LEU A 200 -5.61 -8.23 -4.96
C LEU A 200 -6.11 -8.95 -6.22
N GLU A 201 -7.31 -8.61 -6.69
CA GLU A 201 -7.89 -9.20 -7.90
C GLU A 201 -7.05 -8.91 -9.16
N PRO A 202 -6.66 -7.64 -9.46
CA PRO A 202 -5.76 -7.36 -10.59
C PRO A 202 -4.43 -8.09 -10.53
N ALA A 203 -3.87 -8.29 -9.33
CA ALA A 203 -2.63 -9.04 -9.16
C ALA A 203 -2.80 -10.51 -9.54
N LEU A 204 -3.88 -11.15 -9.09
CA LEU A 204 -4.20 -12.53 -9.45
C LEU A 204 -4.42 -12.68 -10.96
N GLN A 205 -5.09 -11.72 -11.60
CA GLN A 205 -5.24 -11.68 -13.07
C GLN A 205 -3.88 -11.59 -13.76
N SER A 206 -2.99 -10.72 -13.32
CA SER A 206 -1.64 -10.55 -13.87
C SER A 206 -0.78 -11.80 -13.73
N LEU A 207 -0.99 -12.56 -12.66
CA LEU A 207 -0.32 -13.84 -12.39
C LEU A 207 -0.92 -15.02 -13.17
N GLY A 208 -1.99 -14.80 -13.95
CA GLY A 208 -2.56 -15.78 -14.87
C GLY A 208 -3.62 -16.71 -14.26
N TYR A 209 -4.17 -16.38 -13.08
CA TYR A 209 -5.30 -17.12 -12.53
C TYR A 209 -6.56 -16.86 -13.35
N ASN A 210 -7.36 -17.90 -13.54
CA ASN A 210 -8.65 -17.78 -14.23
C ASN A 210 -9.73 -17.21 -13.29
N PRO A 211 -10.88 -16.73 -13.80
CA PRO A 211 -11.92 -16.10 -12.99
C PRO A 211 -12.46 -16.96 -11.84
N GLU A 212 -12.58 -18.27 -12.03
CA GLU A 212 -13.07 -19.21 -11.01
C GLU A 212 -12.05 -19.31 -9.86
N GLN A 213 -10.78 -19.50 -10.18
CA GLN A 213 -9.68 -19.51 -9.18
C GLN A 213 -9.58 -18.20 -8.41
N ILE A 214 -9.76 -17.07 -9.10
CA ILE A 214 -9.75 -15.75 -8.47
C ILE A 214 -10.92 -15.62 -7.49
N THR A 215 -12.11 -16.06 -7.86
CA THR A 215 -13.27 -16.04 -6.97
C THR A 215 -13.00 -16.87 -5.71
N ASP A 216 -12.51 -18.09 -5.86
CA ASP A 216 -12.21 -18.98 -4.73
C ASP A 216 -11.13 -18.37 -3.78
N ILE A 217 -10.10 -17.75 -4.37
CA ILE A 217 -9.05 -17.05 -3.58
C ILE A 217 -9.63 -15.84 -2.85
N LEU A 218 -10.45 -15.02 -3.52
CA LEU A 218 -11.06 -13.84 -2.91
C LEU A 218 -12.04 -14.22 -1.80
N GLU A 219 -12.86 -15.26 -1.98
CA GLU A 219 -13.74 -15.79 -0.94
C GLU A 219 -12.94 -16.31 0.26
N TYR A 220 -11.81 -16.97 0.03
CA TYR A 220 -10.93 -17.40 1.11
C TYR A 220 -10.39 -16.21 1.92
N VAL A 221 -9.95 -15.14 1.26
CA VAL A 221 -9.35 -13.96 1.92
C VAL A 221 -10.40 -13.06 2.56
N LEU A 222 -11.50 -12.77 1.86
CA LEU A 222 -12.49 -11.75 2.22
C LEU A 222 -13.74 -12.32 2.87
N GLY A 223 -13.96 -13.61 2.71
CA GLY A 223 -15.16 -14.34 3.13
C GLY A 223 -16.27 -14.31 2.10
N THR A 224 -17.16 -15.30 2.20
CA THR A 224 -18.35 -15.42 1.34
C THR A 224 -19.39 -14.34 1.63
N GLN A 225 -19.38 -13.76 2.84
CA GLN A 225 -20.32 -12.77 3.36
C GLN A 225 -21.80 -13.25 3.32
N HIS A 226 -22.00 -14.56 3.32
CA HIS A 226 -23.32 -15.19 3.32
C HIS A 226 -23.50 -16.07 4.58
N LEU A 227 -24.77 -16.21 5.00
CA LEU A 227 -25.11 -17.05 6.16
C LEU A 227 -25.40 -18.51 5.77
N ASP A 228 -25.52 -18.81 4.47
CA ASP A 228 -25.83 -20.15 3.98
C ASP A 228 -24.59 -21.04 3.91
N VAL A 229 -23.92 -21.17 5.06
CA VAL A 229 -22.69 -21.96 5.24
C VAL A 229 -23.01 -23.13 6.17
N GLU A 230 -22.59 -24.34 5.81
CA GLU A 230 -22.78 -25.53 6.64
C GLU A 230 -21.95 -25.45 7.93
N ILE A 231 -22.56 -25.79 9.06
CA ILE A 231 -21.84 -25.89 10.34
C ILE A 231 -21.17 -27.25 10.40
N ALA A 232 -19.85 -27.27 10.50
CA ALA A 232 -19.05 -28.51 10.56
C ALA A 232 -19.55 -29.46 11.63
N GLY A 233 -19.96 -30.67 11.22
CA GLY A 233 -20.47 -31.71 12.11
C GLY A 233 -21.94 -31.52 12.56
N ARG A 234 -22.67 -30.56 11.99
CA ARG A 234 -24.12 -30.41 12.12
C ARG A 234 -24.79 -30.54 10.75
N ASN A 235 -26.02 -31.01 10.75
CA ASN A 235 -26.78 -31.22 9.50
C ASN A 235 -27.69 -29.99 9.20
N CYS A 236 -27.12 -28.79 9.29
CA CYS A 236 -27.83 -27.53 9.07
C CYS A 236 -26.86 -26.44 8.62
N THR A 237 -27.39 -25.42 7.92
CA THR A 237 -26.64 -24.20 7.63
C THR A 237 -26.58 -23.27 8.85
N PHE A 238 -25.68 -22.31 8.85
CA PHE A 238 -25.63 -21.30 9.91
C PHE A 238 -26.89 -20.41 9.92
N ARG A 239 -27.48 -20.15 8.74
CA ARG A 239 -28.78 -19.48 8.61
C ARG A 239 -29.88 -20.24 9.34
N ASP A 240 -30.01 -21.57 9.09
CA ASP A 240 -31.04 -22.42 9.73
C ASP A 240 -30.84 -22.43 11.26
N PHE A 241 -29.63 -22.58 11.71
CA PHE A 241 -29.28 -22.53 13.14
C PHE A 241 -29.69 -21.22 13.79
N LEU A 242 -29.48 -20.06 13.14
CA LEU A 242 -29.91 -18.76 13.65
C LEU A 242 -31.44 -18.62 13.64
N ALA A 243 -32.13 -19.11 12.60
CA ALA A 243 -33.58 -19.13 12.53
C ALA A 243 -34.20 -19.99 13.70
N GLU A 244 -33.62 -21.17 13.96
CA GLU A 244 -33.99 -22.01 15.11
C GLU A 244 -33.73 -21.32 16.44
N ALA A 245 -32.68 -20.51 16.56
CA ALA A 245 -32.37 -19.70 17.73
C ALA A 245 -33.37 -18.53 17.93
N GLY A 246 -34.18 -18.20 16.91
CA GLY A 246 -35.24 -17.20 16.99
C GLY A 246 -34.95 -15.89 16.25
N TYR A 247 -33.93 -15.84 15.35
CA TYR A 247 -33.74 -14.74 14.45
C TYR A 247 -34.85 -14.72 13.37
N THR A 248 -35.46 -13.58 13.16
CA THR A 248 -36.42 -13.37 12.06
C THR A 248 -35.70 -13.15 10.72
N ASP A 249 -36.41 -13.26 9.62
CA ASP A 249 -35.85 -12.95 8.30
C ASP A 249 -35.30 -11.52 8.23
N ALA A 250 -35.93 -10.57 8.89
CA ALA A 250 -35.45 -9.19 8.99
C ALA A 250 -34.13 -9.09 9.79
N ASP A 251 -34.00 -9.84 10.88
CA ASP A 251 -32.76 -9.91 11.66
C ASP A 251 -31.62 -10.53 10.84
N LEU A 252 -31.92 -11.63 10.11
CA LEU A 252 -30.96 -12.31 9.26
C LEU A 252 -30.49 -11.41 8.10
N GLN A 253 -31.42 -10.64 7.52
CA GLN A 253 -31.05 -9.66 6.47
C GLN A 253 -30.16 -8.56 7.05
N SER A 254 -30.53 -7.97 8.18
CA SER A 254 -29.71 -6.94 8.86
C SER A 254 -28.32 -7.45 9.24
N LEU A 255 -28.23 -8.70 9.70
CA LEU A 255 -26.97 -9.36 9.99
C LEU A 255 -26.14 -9.51 8.71
N THR A 256 -26.73 -10.02 7.62
CA THR A 256 -26.06 -10.17 6.32
C THR A 256 -25.53 -8.83 5.81
N ASP A 257 -26.32 -7.77 5.88
CA ASP A 257 -25.90 -6.41 5.46
C ASP A 257 -24.72 -5.88 6.30
N SER A 258 -24.53 -6.38 7.51
CA SER A 258 -23.43 -5.99 8.41
C SER A 258 -22.14 -6.78 8.18
N LEU A 259 -22.20 -7.99 7.58
CA LEU A 259 -21.06 -8.90 7.43
C LEU A 259 -19.85 -8.27 6.69
N PRO A 260 -20.04 -7.47 5.62
CA PRO A 260 -18.91 -6.83 4.95
C PRO A 260 -18.03 -5.96 5.85
N SER A 261 -18.59 -5.46 6.95
CA SER A 261 -17.88 -4.64 7.93
C SER A 261 -17.28 -5.45 9.10
N GLN A 262 -17.58 -6.75 9.21
CA GLN A 262 -17.11 -7.57 10.32
C GLN A 262 -15.73 -8.18 10.04
N PHE A 263 -14.89 -8.15 11.05
CA PHE A 263 -13.57 -8.79 11.04
C PHE A 263 -13.65 -10.25 11.45
N GLU A 264 -14.37 -10.49 12.51
CA GLU A 264 -14.70 -11.81 13.01
C GLU A 264 -16.21 -11.91 13.22
N LEU A 265 -16.75 -13.08 12.98
CA LEU A 265 -18.17 -13.32 13.10
C LEU A 265 -18.71 -13.00 14.52
N GLN A 266 -17.88 -13.22 15.54
CA GLN A 266 -18.23 -12.93 16.95
C GLN A 266 -18.59 -11.47 17.21
N PHE A 267 -18.00 -10.52 16.46
CA PHE A 267 -18.32 -9.10 16.66
C PHE A 267 -19.75 -8.74 16.26
N ALA A 268 -20.35 -9.51 15.36
CA ALA A 268 -21.76 -9.36 14.99
C ALA A 268 -22.72 -9.96 16.03
N PHE A 269 -22.22 -10.75 17.02
CA PHE A 269 -23.00 -11.46 18.01
C PHE A 269 -22.67 -11.02 19.44
N ASN A 270 -22.57 -9.73 19.66
CA ASN A 270 -22.41 -9.15 21.00
C ASN A 270 -23.77 -8.83 21.63
N ALA A 271 -23.78 -8.53 22.93
CA ALA A 271 -25.01 -8.29 23.70
C ALA A 271 -25.85 -7.08 23.21
N TYR A 272 -25.27 -6.18 22.41
CA TYR A 272 -25.96 -5.01 21.86
C TYR A 272 -26.48 -5.24 20.44
N SER A 273 -25.90 -6.18 19.70
CA SER A 273 -26.27 -6.48 18.32
C SER A 273 -27.30 -7.61 18.21
N MET A 274 -27.34 -8.49 19.21
CA MET A 274 -28.28 -9.60 19.21
C MET A 274 -29.72 -9.13 19.57
N PRO A 275 -30.76 -9.62 18.85
CA PRO A 275 -32.14 -9.32 19.20
C PRO A 275 -32.49 -9.77 20.64
N GLU A 276 -33.20 -8.92 21.38
CA GLU A 276 -33.60 -9.21 22.78
C GLU A 276 -34.45 -10.48 22.87
N SER A 277 -35.29 -10.74 21.85
CA SER A 277 -36.08 -11.96 21.72
C SER A 277 -35.23 -13.24 21.70
N VAL A 278 -34.08 -13.18 21.02
CA VAL A 278 -33.12 -14.29 20.91
C VAL A 278 -32.42 -14.51 22.26
N LEU A 279 -31.93 -13.42 22.88
CA LEU A 279 -31.32 -13.50 24.21
C LEU A 279 -32.30 -14.13 25.23
N LYS A 280 -33.53 -13.66 25.26
CA LYS A 280 -34.58 -14.19 26.16
C LYS A 280 -34.89 -15.67 25.88
N ARG A 281 -34.96 -16.08 24.61
CA ARG A 281 -35.19 -17.47 24.22
C ARG A 281 -34.03 -18.38 24.65
N ALA A 282 -32.81 -17.87 24.58
CA ALA A 282 -31.60 -18.56 25.05
C ALA A 282 -31.45 -18.55 26.61
N GLY A 283 -32.38 -17.93 27.34
CA GLY A 283 -32.33 -17.81 28.82
C GLY A 283 -31.28 -16.81 29.30
N ILE A 284 -30.87 -15.87 28.46
CA ILE A 284 -29.82 -14.87 28.74
C ILE A 284 -30.51 -13.56 29.13
N ASP A 285 -30.16 -13.03 30.30
CA ASP A 285 -30.58 -11.69 30.71
C ASP A 285 -29.77 -10.64 29.98
N ALA A 286 -30.43 -9.78 29.19
CA ALA A 286 -29.81 -8.79 28.37
C ALA A 286 -28.92 -7.79 29.14
N ALA A 287 -29.38 -7.37 30.34
CA ALA A 287 -28.63 -6.44 31.19
C ALA A 287 -27.33 -7.08 31.72
N THR A 288 -27.40 -8.35 32.11
CA THR A 288 -26.24 -9.12 32.56
C THR A 288 -25.24 -9.32 31.40
N ALA A 289 -25.72 -9.68 30.20
CA ALA A 289 -24.88 -9.84 29.01
C ALA A 289 -24.19 -8.52 28.60
N GLN A 290 -24.90 -7.39 28.68
CA GLN A 290 -24.35 -6.07 28.38
C GLN A 290 -23.32 -5.58 29.42
N ALA A 291 -23.37 -6.07 30.62
CA ALA A 291 -22.40 -5.78 31.67
C ALA A 291 -21.12 -6.64 31.57
N ASP A 292 -21.19 -7.75 30.83
CA ASP A 292 -20.06 -8.66 30.63
C ASP A 292 -19.32 -8.36 29.30
N PHE A 293 -18.17 -7.70 29.40
CA PHE A 293 -17.33 -7.40 28.26
C PHE A 293 -16.74 -8.64 27.54
N SER A 294 -16.81 -9.81 28.16
CA SER A 294 -16.36 -11.08 27.60
C SER A 294 -17.51 -11.89 26.96
N PHE A 295 -18.72 -11.34 26.92
CA PHE A 295 -19.90 -12.01 26.38
C PHE A 295 -19.70 -12.36 24.88
N ASP A 296 -19.90 -13.65 24.59
CA ASP A 296 -19.83 -14.22 23.26
C ASP A 296 -21.17 -14.87 22.91
N GLY A 297 -21.98 -14.20 22.12
CA GLY A 297 -23.34 -14.64 21.79
C GLY A 297 -23.36 -15.95 21.01
N LEU A 298 -22.37 -16.26 20.19
CA LEU A 298 -22.32 -17.54 19.47
C LEU A 298 -22.09 -18.72 20.39
N LYS A 299 -21.21 -18.56 21.40
CA LYS A 299 -21.03 -19.57 22.46
C LYS A 299 -22.30 -19.69 23.30
N ALA A 300 -22.95 -18.59 23.64
CA ALA A 300 -24.18 -18.56 24.41
C ALA A 300 -25.35 -19.27 23.67
N LEU A 301 -25.34 -19.23 22.33
CA LEU A 301 -26.26 -20.01 21.47
C LEU A 301 -25.85 -21.48 21.32
N GLY A 302 -24.74 -21.92 21.90
CA GLY A 302 -24.31 -23.32 21.93
C GLY A 302 -23.41 -23.77 20.80
N LEU A 303 -22.72 -22.81 20.10
CA LEU A 303 -21.65 -23.14 19.17
C LEU A 303 -20.33 -23.37 19.91
N LYS A 304 -19.56 -24.34 19.45
CA LYS A 304 -18.24 -24.63 19.99
C LYS A 304 -17.18 -23.68 19.39
N PRO A 305 -16.07 -23.43 20.10
CA PRO A 305 -15.03 -22.52 19.60
C PRO A 305 -14.46 -22.87 18.24
N ASN A 306 -14.35 -24.16 17.90
CA ASN A 306 -13.89 -24.60 16.58
C ASN A 306 -14.93 -24.36 15.48
N GLU A 307 -16.24 -24.53 15.79
CA GLU A 307 -17.33 -24.23 14.86
C GLU A 307 -17.37 -22.71 14.57
N ILE A 308 -17.28 -21.90 15.62
CA ILE A 308 -17.25 -20.42 15.50
C ILE A 308 -16.07 -19.96 14.63
N ARG A 309 -14.88 -20.54 14.87
CA ARG A 309 -13.68 -20.19 14.08
C ARG A 309 -13.85 -20.56 12.62
N HIS A 310 -14.31 -21.76 12.35
CA HIS A 310 -14.54 -22.24 10.99
C HIS A 310 -15.56 -21.37 10.25
N LEU A 311 -16.70 -21.06 10.87
CA LEU A 311 -17.71 -20.16 10.31
C LEU A 311 -17.12 -18.74 10.07
N SER A 312 -16.34 -18.23 11.00
CA SER A 312 -15.72 -16.92 10.87
C SER A 312 -14.74 -16.88 9.69
N ASP A 313 -13.93 -17.93 9.51
CA ASP A 313 -12.97 -18.02 8.40
C ASP A 313 -13.69 -18.10 7.04
N ILE A 314 -14.85 -18.76 6.95
CA ILE A 314 -15.63 -18.84 5.72
C ILE A 314 -16.42 -17.55 5.48
N ILE A 315 -17.12 -17.03 6.50
CA ILE A 315 -18.06 -15.91 6.32
C ILE A 315 -17.34 -14.56 6.28
N CYS A 316 -16.37 -14.35 7.16
CA CYS A 316 -15.60 -13.08 7.26
C CYS A 316 -14.25 -13.13 6.54
N GLY A 317 -13.81 -14.32 6.10
CA GLY A 317 -12.54 -14.57 5.46
C GLY A 317 -11.38 -14.76 6.44
N THR A 318 -10.33 -15.39 5.96
CA THR A 318 -9.08 -15.64 6.71
C THR A 318 -8.24 -14.38 6.84
N GLN A 319 -8.44 -13.40 5.94
CA GLN A 319 -7.72 -12.12 5.83
C GLN A 319 -6.23 -12.28 5.53
N THR A 320 -5.81 -13.48 5.17
CA THR A 320 -4.51 -13.81 4.63
C THR A 320 -4.68 -14.60 3.33
N ILE A 321 -3.73 -14.48 2.43
CA ILE A 321 -3.71 -15.28 1.20
C ILE A 321 -2.95 -16.61 1.39
N GLU A 322 -2.22 -16.74 2.49
CA GLU A 322 -1.50 -17.96 2.83
C GLU A 322 -2.47 -19.13 3.04
N GLY A 323 -2.32 -20.18 2.25
CA GLY A 323 -3.21 -21.34 2.26
C GLY A 323 -4.47 -21.20 1.40
N ALA A 324 -4.60 -20.14 0.60
CA ALA A 324 -5.71 -19.98 -0.33
C ALA A 324 -5.72 -21.11 -1.39
N PRO A 325 -6.90 -21.59 -1.80
CA PRO A 325 -7.00 -22.63 -2.83
C PRO A 325 -6.38 -22.13 -4.15
N HIS A 326 -5.87 -23.05 -4.95
CA HIS A 326 -5.28 -22.78 -6.28
C HIS A 326 -4.02 -21.89 -6.28
N LEU A 327 -3.68 -21.22 -5.17
CA LEU A 327 -2.56 -20.29 -5.14
C LEU A 327 -1.22 -21.03 -5.20
N ASN A 328 -0.37 -20.64 -6.15
CA ASN A 328 0.99 -21.13 -6.25
C ASN A 328 1.85 -20.46 -5.16
N GLU A 329 2.62 -21.25 -4.41
CA GLU A 329 3.52 -20.76 -3.36
C GLU A 329 4.56 -19.74 -3.89
N GLU A 330 4.98 -19.86 -5.15
CA GLU A 330 5.90 -18.93 -5.80
C GLU A 330 5.32 -17.51 -5.95
N HIS A 331 3.99 -17.39 -5.92
CA HIS A 331 3.30 -16.09 -6.01
C HIS A 331 3.07 -15.42 -4.65
N LEU A 332 3.23 -16.14 -3.54
CA LEU A 332 3.03 -15.59 -2.19
C LEU A 332 3.80 -14.28 -1.93
N PRO A 333 5.07 -14.12 -2.36
CA PRO A 333 5.83 -12.89 -2.14
C PRO A 333 5.21 -11.63 -2.74
N VAL A 334 4.36 -11.76 -3.78
CA VAL A 334 3.65 -10.64 -4.40
C VAL A 334 2.65 -9.99 -3.43
N PHE A 335 2.10 -10.79 -2.51
CA PHE A 335 1.07 -10.40 -1.56
C PHE A 335 1.60 -10.11 -0.16
N ASP A 336 2.93 -10.15 0.03
CA ASP A 336 3.55 -9.81 1.31
C ASP A 336 3.25 -8.34 1.66
N CYS A 337 2.82 -8.12 2.88
CA CYS A 337 2.51 -6.80 3.44
C CYS A 337 3.53 -6.38 4.50
N ALA A 338 3.43 -5.16 5.01
CA ALA A 338 4.29 -4.67 6.08
C ALA A 338 4.12 -5.47 7.38
N ASN A 339 2.94 -6.07 7.60
CA ASN A 339 2.66 -6.93 8.74
C ASN A 339 2.08 -8.27 8.28
N THR A 340 2.08 -9.25 9.17
CA THR A 340 1.38 -10.51 8.95
C THR A 340 -0.12 -10.25 8.77
N CYS A 341 -0.75 -10.98 7.84
CA CYS A 341 -2.16 -10.80 7.50
C CYS A 341 -3.03 -11.84 8.21
N GLY A 342 -4.20 -11.43 8.68
CA GLY A 342 -5.14 -12.30 9.37
C GLY A 342 -4.59 -12.90 10.66
N ARG A 343 -5.22 -13.99 11.11
CA ARG A 343 -4.84 -14.67 12.36
C ARG A 343 -3.75 -15.73 12.17
N THR A 344 -3.63 -16.27 10.97
CA THR A 344 -2.78 -17.43 10.67
C THR A 344 -1.63 -17.08 9.72
N GLY A 345 -1.63 -15.89 9.13
CA GLY A 345 -0.55 -15.43 8.27
C GLY A 345 0.76 -15.31 9.03
N THR A 346 1.84 -15.70 8.39
CA THR A 346 3.20 -15.71 8.94
C THR A 346 4.14 -14.83 8.13
N ARG A 347 3.79 -14.54 6.89
CA ARG A 347 4.61 -13.79 5.94
C ARG A 347 4.44 -12.29 6.16
N TYR A 348 5.54 -11.56 6.05
CA TYR A 348 5.58 -10.11 6.10
C TYR A 348 6.87 -9.60 5.45
N ILE A 349 6.91 -8.32 5.06
CA ILE A 349 8.11 -7.66 4.57
C ILE A 349 8.96 -7.23 5.77
N ALA A 350 10.17 -7.78 5.87
CA ALA A 350 11.11 -7.42 6.93
C ALA A 350 11.52 -5.94 6.84
N ALA A 351 11.96 -5.35 7.96
CA ALA A 351 12.40 -3.95 8.03
C ALA A 351 13.47 -3.62 6.99
N GLU A 352 14.35 -4.56 6.69
CA GLU A 352 15.39 -4.42 5.66
C GLU A 352 14.81 -4.25 4.26
N GLY A 353 13.66 -4.85 3.93
CA GLY A 353 12.95 -4.67 2.66
C GLY A 353 12.50 -3.22 2.46
N HIS A 354 11.93 -2.63 3.50
CA HIS A 354 11.56 -1.19 3.51
C HIS A 354 12.80 -0.29 3.36
N ILE A 355 13.87 -0.58 4.10
CA ILE A 355 15.13 0.20 4.03
C ILE A 355 15.73 0.11 2.63
N ARG A 356 15.75 -1.07 2.00
CA ARG A 356 16.26 -1.25 0.63
C ARG A 356 15.42 -0.50 -0.41
N MET A 357 14.10 -0.48 -0.27
CA MET A 357 13.22 0.29 -1.16
C MET A 357 13.48 1.79 -1.02
N MET A 358 13.59 2.31 0.20
CA MET A 358 13.98 3.70 0.45
C MET A 358 15.37 4.00 -0.11
N ALA A 359 16.34 3.11 0.06
CA ALA A 359 17.69 3.25 -0.48
C ALA A 359 17.72 3.29 -2.02
N ALA A 360 16.79 2.59 -2.69
CA ALA A 360 16.64 2.63 -4.13
C ALA A 360 16.09 3.98 -4.64
N SER A 361 15.18 4.61 -3.91
CA SER A 361 14.63 5.93 -4.27
C SER A 361 15.55 7.10 -3.91
N GLN A 362 16.30 6.98 -2.81
CA GLN A 362 17.12 8.05 -2.21
C GLN A 362 18.09 8.75 -3.19
N PRO A 363 18.79 8.05 -4.10
CA PRO A 363 19.73 8.66 -5.03
C PRO A 363 19.11 9.69 -5.99
N PHE A 364 17.78 9.71 -6.08
CA PHE A 364 17.04 10.54 -7.04
C PHE A 364 16.12 11.56 -6.38
N LEU A 365 16.17 11.71 -5.07
CA LEU A 365 15.42 12.71 -4.33
C LEU A 365 16.25 13.98 -4.13
N SER A 366 15.60 15.14 -4.22
CA SER A 366 16.27 16.44 -4.09
C SER A 366 16.36 16.96 -2.66
#